data_a28b5580695381ee43785e0db900db0a
#
_entry.id   a28b5580695381ee43785e0db900db0a
#
_cell.length_a   1.000
_cell.length_b   1.000
_cell.length_c   1.000
_cell.angle_alpha   90.00
_cell.angle_beta   90.00
_cell.angle_gamma   90.00
#
_symmetry.space_group_name_H-M   'P 1'
#
loop_
_entity.id
_entity.type
_entity.pdbx_description
1 polymer ?
#
loop_
_entity_poly.entity_id
_entity_poly.type
_entity_poly.pdbx_seq_one_letter_code
_entity_poly.pdbx_strand_id
1 'polypeptide(L)'
;MINEPLERLRAAARRTRELALNRAGTGLGHQDADDDVGTIGTDGALGFDPFPLLEALHHHGVRAVVIGQVAGIMHGSTELTGDLDLLWDGLPAHAPALAAAFTAVHARLADDSVPLRPESFLRPKVEFTSPGAGGDCCTPALPWGGLRVAEFLDRAITAADPGGLEVHYACREDLIRMRRAIGRPKDLRRAAELEAGQSVMEKRRQT
;
A
#
# COMPACT_ATOMS: atom_id res chain seq x y z
N MET A 1 -9.98 -16.79 14.07
CA MET A 1 -8.80 -16.15 13.38
C MET A 1 -9.35 -15.41 12.17
N ILE A 2 -9.08 -14.13 12.06
CA ILE A 2 -9.46 -13.31 10.89
C ILE A 2 -8.64 -13.83 9.70
N ASN A 3 -9.28 -14.50 8.77
CA ASN A 3 -8.57 -15.21 7.69
C ASN A 3 -8.60 -14.46 6.35
N GLU A 4 -9.51 -13.51 6.21
CA GLU A 4 -9.67 -12.77 4.97
C GLU A 4 -8.72 -11.56 4.92
N PRO A 5 -8.01 -11.32 3.80
CA PRO A 5 -7.03 -10.23 3.67
C PRO A 5 -7.60 -8.84 4.00
N LEU A 6 -8.82 -8.53 3.53
CA LEU A 6 -9.46 -7.24 3.79
C LEU A 6 -9.86 -7.07 5.26
N GLU A 7 -10.26 -8.15 5.95
CA GLU A 7 -10.56 -8.10 7.38
C GLU A 7 -9.29 -7.86 8.22
N ARG A 8 -8.16 -8.45 7.83
CA ARG A 8 -6.86 -8.13 8.46
C ARG A 8 -6.53 -6.65 8.30
N LEU A 9 -6.72 -6.11 7.10
CA LEU A 9 -6.47 -4.69 6.84
C LEU A 9 -7.41 -3.79 7.66
N ARG A 10 -8.72 -4.13 7.74
CA ARG A 10 -9.67 -3.38 8.59
C ARG A 10 -9.26 -3.39 10.06
N ALA A 11 -8.84 -4.54 10.56
CA ALA A 11 -8.37 -4.67 11.94
C ALA A 11 -7.09 -3.85 12.18
N ALA A 12 -6.14 -3.92 11.27
CA ALA A 12 -4.89 -3.16 11.36
C ALA A 12 -5.13 -1.65 11.29
N ALA A 13 -5.97 -1.18 10.37
CA ALA A 13 -6.31 0.23 10.25
C ALA A 13 -6.99 0.77 11.52
N ARG A 14 -7.94 0.01 12.11
CA ARG A 14 -8.50 0.35 13.41
C ARG A 14 -7.42 0.47 14.49
N ARG A 15 -6.53 -0.51 14.56
CA ARG A 15 -5.47 -0.53 15.56
C ARG A 15 -4.49 0.63 15.38
N THR A 16 -4.13 0.97 14.16
CA THR A 16 -3.29 2.14 13.84
C THR A 16 -3.95 3.41 14.34
N ARG A 17 -5.25 3.63 14.05
CA ARG A 17 -6.00 4.80 14.54
C ARG A 17 -6.08 4.86 16.07
N GLU A 18 -6.34 3.74 16.73
CA GLU A 18 -6.39 3.67 18.19
C GLU A 18 -5.08 4.10 18.84
N LEU A 19 -3.95 3.63 18.29
CA LEU A 19 -2.61 3.99 18.79
C LEU A 19 -2.25 5.45 18.53
N ALA A 20 -2.79 6.03 17.48
CA ALA A 20 -2.54 7.43 17.11
C ALA A 20 -3.57 8.41 17.69
N LEU A 21 -4.70 7.95 18.26
CA LEU A 21 -5.89 8.75 18.58
C LEU A 21 -5.61 9.99 19.43
N ASN A 22 -4.68 9.90 20.37
CA ASN A 22 -4.36 10.99 21.31
C ASN A 22 -2.99 11.62 21.03
N ARG A 23 -2.40 11.32 19.88
CA ARG A 23 -1.11 11.86 19.50
C ARG A 23 -1.30 13.18 18.77
N ALA A 24 -0.57 14.22 19.18
CA ALA A 24 -0.44 15.45 18.39
C ALA A 24 0.31 15.14 17.10
N GLY A 25 0.04 15.89 16.03
CA GLY A 25 0.85 15.84 14.83
C GLY A 25 2.33 16.14 15.15
N THR A 26 3.21 15.38 14.56
CA THR A 26 4.67 15.47 14.72
C THR A 26 5.31 16.30 13.63
N GLY A 27 4.60 16.54 12.53
CA GLY A 27 5.15 17.09 11.29
C GLY A 27 6.00 16.08 10.51
N LEU A 28 6.10 14.83 10.98
CA LEU A 28 6.84 13.77 10.29
C LEU A 28 5.96 13.16 9.20
N GLY A 29 6.45 13.24 7.97
CA GLY A 29 5.80 12.65 6.79
C GLY A 29 6.22 11.20 6.56
N HIS A 30 5.70 10.63 5.48
CA HIS A 30 6.01 9.28 5.04
C HIS A 30 7.54 9.03 4.87
N GLN A 31 8.28 10.03 4.38
CA GLN A 31 9.73 9.91 4.15
C GLN A 31 10.56 9.88 5.43
N ASP A 32 9.99 10.35 6.55
CA ASP A 32 10.66 10.38 7.84
C ASP A 32 10.53 9.05 8.60
N ALA A 33 9.79 8.09 8.05
CA ALA A 33 9.61 6.76 8.63
C ALA A 33 10.88 5.92 8.48
N ASP A 34 11.75 6.01 9.46
CA ASP A 34 12.94 5.17 9.60
C ASP A 34 12.68 3.90 10.41
N ASP A 35 13.74 3.14 10.75
CA ASP A 35 13.63 1.93 11.54
C ASP A 35 13.25 2.16 13.02
N ASP A 36 13.54 3.35 13.56
CA ASP A 36 13.28 3.69 14.96
C ASP A 36 11.86 4.25 15.14
N VAL A 37 11.46 5.18 14.28
CA VAL A 37 10.14 5.84 14.31
C VAL A 37 9.05 4.93 13.77
N GLY A 38 9.35 4.16 12.71
CA GLY A 38 8.38 3.36 11.98
C GLY A 38 7.27 4.21 11.34
N THR A 39 6.44 3.61 10.50
CA THR A 39 5.36 4.33 9.81
C THR A 39 4.23 4.77 10.75
N ILE A 40 4.10 4.15 11.94
CA ILE A 40 3.13 4.58 12.96
C ILE A 40 3.57 5.87 13.67
N GLY A 41 4.86 6.16 13.72
CA GLY A 41 5.39 7.38 14.29
C GLY A 41 5.12 8.62 13.43
N THR A 42 4.81 8.48 12.17
CA THR A 42 4.51 9.57 11.24
C THR A 42 3.06 10.04 11.34
N ASP A 43 2.76 11.20 10.78
CA ASP A 43 1.42 11.76 10.78
C ASP A 43 0.45 10.98 9.86
N GLY A 44 0.96 10.16 8.95
CA GLY A 44 0.17 9.24 8.15
C GLY A 44 -0.65 8.25 8.98
N ALA A 45 -0.23 7.93 10.22
CA ALA A 45 -1.00 7.07 11.12
C ALA A 45 -2.22 7.78 11.75
N LEU A 46 -2.24 9.12 11.73
CA LEU A 46 -3.36 9.91 12.24
C LEU A 46 -4.58 9.74 11.33
N GLY A 47 -5.62 9.08 11.84
CA GLY A 47 -6.83 8.84 11.04
C GLY A 47 -6.68 7.80 9.93
N PHE A 48 -5.63 7.00 9.92
CA PHE A 48 -5.35 6.04 8.84
C PHE A 48 -6.55 5.13 8.54
N ASP A 49 -7.10 5.31 7.36
CA ASP A 49 -8.16 4.49 6.77
C ASP A 49 -7.98 4.41 5.26
N PRO A 50 -7.39 3.34 4.73
CA PRO A 50 -7.14 3.22 3.30
C PRO A 50 -8.39 2.89 2.49
N PHE A 51 -9.51 2.49 3.14
CA PHE A 51 -10.68 1.97 2.45
C PHE A 51 -11.36 2.97 1.52
N PRO A 52 -11.55 4.26 1.87
CA PRO A 52 -12.15 5.19 0.93
C PRO A 52 -11.43 5.28 -0.41
N LEU A 53 -10.07 5.26 -0.42
CA LEU A 53 -9.31 5.27 -1.66
C LEU A 53 -9.38 3.92 -2.38
N LEU A 54 -9.31 2.80 -1.67
CA LEU A 54 -9.45 1.47 -2.27
C LEU A 54 -10.83 1.28 -2.93
N GLU A 55 -11.90 1.75 -2.29
CA GLU A 55 -13.26 1.75 -2.83
C GLU A 55 -13.37 2.66 -4.07
N ALA A 56 -12.77 3.84 -4.04
CA ALA A 56 -12.73 4.73 -5.19
C ALA A 56 -11.97 4.11 -6.38
N LEU A 57 -10.83 3.47 -6.14
CA LEU A 57 -10.07 2.76 -7.18
C LEU A 57 -10.91 1.64 -7.80
N HIS A 58 -11.58 0.83 -6.96
CA HIS A 58 -12.48 -0.22 -7.43
C HIS A 58 -13.64 0.36 -8.25
N HIS A 59 -14.33 1.38 -7.74
CA HIS A 59 -15.48 2.02 -8.41
C HIS A 59 -15.11 2.60 -9.78
N HIS A 60 -13.92 3.18 -9.91
CA HIS A 60 -13.42 3.74 -11.18
C HIS A 60 -12.75 2.70 -12.09
N GLY A 61 -12.78 1.41 -11.73
CA GLY A 61 -12.19 0.33 -12.52
C GLY A 61 -10.66 0.42 -12.66
N VAL A 62 -10.00 1.03 -11.69
CA VAL A 62 -8.53 1.20 -11.70
C VAL A 62 -7.87 -0.08 -11.25
N ARG A 63 -7.04 -0.66 -12.11
CA ARG A 63 -6.19 -1.80 -11.76
C ARG A 63 -4.90 -1.33 -11.07
N ALA A 64 -5.04 -0.75 -9.87
CA ALA A 64 -3.91 -0.47 -8.99
C ALA A 64 -3.68 -1.66 -8.06
N VAL A 65 -2.41 -1.99 -7.84
CA VAL A 65 -1.96 -3.09 -6.99
C VAL A 65 -1.41 -2.50 -5.70
N VAL A 66 -1.99 -2.86 -4.58
CA VAL A 66 -1.46 -2.49 -3.25
C VAL A 66 -0.12 -3.19 -3.05
N ILE A 67 0.89 -2.42 -2.67
CA ILE A 67 2.24 -2.88 -2.35
C ILE A 67 2.63 -2.47 -0.92
N GLY A 68 3.89 -2.45 -0.60
CA GLY A 68 4.37 -1.95 0.70
C GLY A 68 3.87 -2.75 1.91
N GLN A 69 3.66 -2.07 3.03
CA GLN A 69 3.29 -2.75 4.27
C GLN A 69 1.80 -3.09 4.35
N VAL A 70 0.93 -2.35 3.67
CA VAL A 70 -0.49 -2.74 3.56
C VAL A 70 -0.63 -4.12 2.92
N ALA A 71 0.08 -4.39 1.81
CA ALA A 71 0.11 -5.73 1.22
C ALA A 71 0.68 -6.78 2.21
N GLY A 72 1.69 -6.42 3.00
CA GLY A 72 2.21 -7.28 4.07
C GLY A 72 1.15 -7.66 5.09
N ILE A 73 0.35 -6.71 5.54
CA ILE A 73 -0.79 -6.93 6.46
C ILE A 73 -1.82 -7.87 5.82
N MET A 74 -2.15 -7.66 4.56
CA MET A 74 -3.08 -8.53 3.83
C MET A 74 -2.56 -9.98 3.76
N HIS A 75 -1.24 -10.18 3.73
CA HIS A 75 -0.58 -11.50 3.86
C HIS A 75 -0.44 -12.01 5.29
N GLY A 76 -0.78 -11.22 6.31
CA GLY A 76 -0.76 -11.62 7.71
C GLY A 76 0.44 -11.10 8.51
N SER A 77 1.20 -10.12 7.99
CA SER A 77 2.16 -9.37 8.81
C SER A 77 1.44 -8.68 9.97
N THR A 78 2.08 -8.65 11.12
CA THR A 78 1.57 -8.01 12.35
C THR A 78 2.04 -6.59 12.52
N GLU A 79 3.03 -6.15 11.74
CA GLU A 79 3.55 -4.79 11.78
C GLU A 79 2.56 -3.83 11.14
N LEU A 80 2.14 -2.81 11.91
CA LEU A 80 1.18 -1.80 11.47
C LEU A 80 1.84 -0.75 10.57
N THR A 81 1.01 0.02 9.86
CA THR A 81 1.44 1.11 9.00
C THR A 81 0.44 2.26 8.99
N GLY A 82 0.91 3.46 8.65
CA GLY A 82 0.09 4.62 8.33
C GLY A 82 0.14 5.00 6.83
N ASP A 83 0.80 4.17 5.99
CA ASP A 83 1.01 4.46 4.58
C ASP A 83 0.31 3.43 3.70
N LEU A 84 -0.23 3.90 2.57
CA LEU A 84 -0.79 3.10 1.50
C LEU A 84 0.03 3.29 0.22
N ASP A 85 0.82 2.28 -0.13
CA ASP A 85 1.61 2.29 -1.35
C ASP A 85 0.91 1.53 -2.47
N LEU A 86 0.90 2.12 -3.66
CA LEU A 86 0.24 1.60 -4.85
C LEU A 86 1.23 1.44 -6.01
N LEU A 87 1.04 0.40 -6.80
CA LEU A 87 1.68 0.18 -8.09
C LEU A 87 0.59 0.11 -9.16
N TRP A 88 0.73 0.88 -10.24
CA TRP A 88 -0.16 0.81 -11.39
C TRP A 88 0.68 0.75 -12.69
N ASP A 89 0.05 0.47 -13.83
CA ASP A 89 0.77 0.16 -15.08
C ASP A 89 1.49 1.35 -15.74
N GLY A 90 1.15 2.59 -15.37
CA GLY A 90 1.75 3.79 -15.96
C GLY A 90 1.27 4.12 -17.37
N LEU A 91 0.19 3.47 -17.85
CA LEU A 91 -0.32 3.71 -19.20
C LEU A 91 -1.18 4.98 -19.27
N PRO A 92 -0.90 5.91 -20.21
CA PRO A 92 -1.69 7.14 -20.35
C PRO A 92 -3.18 6.92 -20.49
N ALA A 93 -3.60 5.81 -21.10
CA ALA A 93 -5.02 5.47 -21.27
C ALA A 93 -5.76 5.21 -19.94
N HIS A 94 -5.06 4.76 -18.89
CA HIS A 94 -5.63 4.45 -17.59
C HIS A 94 -5.49 5.60 -16.56
N ALA A 95 -4.64 6.58 -16.85
CA ALA A 95 -4.39 7.71 -15.97
C ALA A 95 -5.66 8.55 -15.62
N PRO A 96 -6.63 8.76 -16.55
CA PRO A 96 -7.86 9.48 -16.21
C PRO A 96 -8.69 8.81 -15.12
N ALA A 97 -8.84 7.48 -15.16
CA ALA A 97 -9.58 6.73 -14.14
C ALA A 97 -8.89 6.79 -12.78
N LEU A 98 -7.55 6.67 -12.77
CA LEU A 98 -6.74 6.82 -11.56
C LEU A 98 -6.92 8.23 -10.95
N ALA A 99 -6.77 9.29 -11.75
CA ALA A 99 -6.96 10.67 -11.28
C ALA A 99 -8.38 10.92 -10.75
N ALA A 100 -9.41 10.33 -11.37
CA ALA A 100 -10.79 10.42 -10.89
C ALA A 100 -10.97 9.76 -9.52
N ALA A 101 -10.39 8.56 -9.31
CA ALA A 101 -10.44 7.87 -8.02
C ALA A 101 -9.78 8.70 -6.89
N PHE A 102 -8.61 9.28 -7.15
CA PHE A 102 -7.93 10.15 -6.19
C PHE A 102 -8.72 11.43 -5.91
N THR A 103 -9.33 12.03 -6.92
CA THR A 103 -10.18 13.21 -6.78
C THR A 103 -11.42 12.92 -5.93
N ALA A 104 -12.04 11.75 -6.09
CA ALA A 104 -13.23 11.34 -5.34
C ALA A 104 -13.00 11.30 -3.83
N VAL A 105 -11.77 11.06 -3.38
CA VAL A 105 -11.39 11.04 -1.96
C VAL A 105 -10.67 12.32 -1.51
N HIS A 106 -10.74 13.39 -2.29
CA HIS A 106 -10.09 14.67 -2.00
C HIS A 106 -8.57 14.54 -1.78
N ALA A 107 -7.95 13.61 -2.48
CA ALA A 107 -6.50 13.46 -2.42
C ALA A 107 -5.79 14.67 -3.04
N ARG A 108 -4.56 14.91 -2.58
CA ARG A 108 -3.62 15.89 -3.12
C ARG A 108 -2.29 15.21 -3.36
N LEU A 109 -1.50 15.73 -4.28
CA LEU A 109 -0.10 15.34 -4.39
C LEU A 109 0.71 16.09 -3.34
N ALA A 110 1.74 15.46 -2.80
CA ALA A 110 2.59 16.06 -1.76
C ALA A 110 3.34 17.31 -2.25
N ASP A 111 3.66 17.36 -3.56
CA ASP A 111 4.13 18.59 -4.21
C ASP A 111 2.92 19.45 -4.60
N ASP A 112 2.59 20.43 -3.77
CA ASP A 112 1.47 21.34 -3.97
C ASP A 112 1.55 22.15 -5.29
N SER A 113 2.74 22.24 -5.91
CA SER A 113 2.92 22.87 -7.23
C SER A 113 2.41 21.98 -8.37
N VAL A 114 2.20 20.70 -8.12
CA VAL A 114 1.75 19.73 -9.10
C VAL A 114 0.24 19.49 -8.92
N PRO A 115 -0.60 19.95 -9.85
CA PRO A 115 -2.04 19.69 -9.76
C PRO A 115 -2.32 18.20 -9.93
N LEU A 116 -3.33 17.70 -9.22
CA LEU A 116 -3.82 16.33 -9.39
C LEU A 116 -4.53 16.22 -10.75
N ARG A 117 -3.83 15.70 -11.74
CA ARG A 117 -4.29 15.48 -13.14
C ARG A 117 -3.80 14.13 -13.62
N PRO A 118 -4.41 13.56 -14.68
CA PRO A 118 -3.96 12.30 -15.26
C PRO A 118 -2.46 12.25 -15.55
N GLU A 119 -1.91 13.33 -16.13
CA GLU A 119 -0.51 13.42 -16.54
C GLU A 119 0.46 13.38 -15.35
N SER A 120 0.02 13.80 -14.19
CA SER A 120 0.83 13.80 -12.96
C SER A 120 1.19 12.39 -12.52
N PHE A 121 0.31 11.42 -12.76
CA PHE A 121 0.53 10.02 -12.41
C PHE A 121 1.43 9.26 -13.39
N LEU A 122 1.76 9.84 -14.55
CA LEU A 122 2.69 9.23 -15.51
C LEU A 122 4.17 9.30 -15.06
N ARG A 123 4.44 9.99 -13.98
CA ARG A 123 5.76 10.02 -13.34
C ARG A 123 6.11 8.64 -12.77
N PRO A 124 7.40 8.29 -12.64
CA PRO A 124 7.80 7.04 -12.00
C PRO A 124 7.20 6.82 -10.63
N LYS A 125 7.06 7.91 -9.86
CA LYS A 125 6.45 7.94 -8.53
C LYS A 125 5.82 9.31 -8.27
N VAL A 126 4.66 9.30 -7.63
CA VAL A 126 4.06 10.47 -7.01
C VAL A 126 3.70 10.14 -5.56
N GLU A 127 4.00 11.04 -4.65
CA GLU A 127 3.54 10.98 -3.27
C GLU A 127 2.21 11.69 -3.15
N PHE A 128 1.28 11.12 -2.40
CA PHE A 128 -0.06 11.66 -2.21
C PHE A 128 -0.48 11.67 -0.74
N THR A 129 -1.44 12.52 -0.45
CA THR A 129 -2.17 12.55 0.83
C THR A 129 -3.66 12.64 0.56
N SER A 130 -4.46 11.99 1.41
CA SER A 130 -5.92 12.12 1.46
C SER A 130 -6.38 12.11 2.92
N PRO A 131 -7.65 12.42 3.23
CA PRO A 131 -8.13 12.41 4.61
C PRO A 131 -7.91 11.12 5.39
N GLY A 132 -7.83 9.96 4.71
CA GLY A 132 -7.67 8.66 5.36
C GLY A 132 -6.36 7.94 5.04
N ALA A 133 -5.62 8.37 4.02
CA ALA A 133 -4.40 7.69 3.62
C ALA A 133 -3.43 8.61 2.90
N GLY A 134 -2.14 8.40 3.14
CA GLY A 134 -1.05 8.94 2.36
C GLY A 134 -0.11 7.83 1.95
N GLY A 135 0.77 8.09 1.01
CA GLY A 135 1.77 7.13 0.54
C GLY A 135 2.23 7.41 -0.88
N ASP A 136 2.82 6.40 -1.49
CA ASP A 136 3.38 6.47 -2.84
C ASP A 136 2.46 5.79 -3.88
N CYS A 137 2.25 6.47 -5.02
CA CYS A 137 1.68 5.86 -6.22
C CYS A 137 2.79 5.71 -7.26
N CYS A 138 3.20 4.47 -7.53
CA CYS A 138 4.36 4.12 -8.32
C CYS A 138 3.97 3.49 -9.66
N THR A 139 4.89 3.59 -10.62
CA THR A 139 4.81 2.89 -11.91
C THR A 139 6.02 1.97 -12.10
N PRO A 140 6.00 1.05 -13.08
CA PRO A 140 7.16 0.24 -13.42
C PRO A 140 8.39 1.03 -13.87
N ALA A 141 8.22 2.31 -14.22
CA ALA A 141 9.33 3.19 -14.59
C ALA A 141 10.21 3.63 -13.41
N LEU A 142 9.73 3.46 -12.16
CA LEU A 142 10.57 3.67 -10.97
C LEU A 142 11.72 2.66 -10.97
N PRO A 143 12.95 3.06 -10.60
CA PRO A 143 14.06 2.11 -10.44
C PRO A 143 13.80 1.13 -9.29
N TRP A 144 13.62 -0.14 -9.62
CA TRP A 144 13.32 -1.21 -8.68
C TRP A 144 14.50 -2.19 -8.51
N GLY A 145 15.73 -1.68 -8.50
CA GLY A 145 16.93 -2.49 -8.28
C GLY A 145 17.11 -3.64 -9.27
N GLY A 146 16.72 -3.47 -10.53
CA GLY A 146 16.81 -4.51 -11.57
C GLY A 146 15.61 -5.47 -11.63
N LEU A 147 14.57 -5.27 -10.83
CA LEU A 147 13.33 -6.03 -10.93
C LEU A 147 12.46 -5.57 -12.11
N ARG A 148 11.83 -6.53 -12.78
CA ARG A 148 10.84 -6.29 -13.84
C ARG A 148 9.43 -6.18 -13.21
N VAL A 149 9.17 -5.05 -12.53
CA VAL A 149 7.96 -4.87 -11.70
C VAL A 149 6.67 -4.87 -12.53
N ALA A 150 6.74 -4.58 -13.83
CA ALA A 150 5.58 -4.71 -14.72
C ALA A 150 4.96 -6.10 -14.66
N GLU A 151 5.76 -7.15 -14.48
CA GLU A 151 5.27 -8.53 -14.35
C GLU A 151 4.48 -8.76 -13.05
N PHE A 152 4.66 -7.92 -12.03
CA PHE A 152 3.97 -8.04 -10.74
C PHE A 152 2.51 -7.63 -10.83
N LEU A 153 2.19 -6.74 -11.76
CA LEU A 153 0.80 -6.35 -12.04
C LEU A 153 -0.04 -7.53 -12.53
N ASP A 154 0.57 -8.41 -13.33
CA ASP A 154 -0.11 -9.60 -13.87
C ASP A 154 -0.23 -10.74 -12.85
N ARG A 155 0.66 -10.76 -11.86
CA ARG A 155 0.66 -11.75 -10.77
C ARG A 155 -0.02 -11.27 -9.51
N ALA A 156 -0.55 -10.06 -9.51
CA ALA A 156 -1.30 -9.54 -8.37
C ALA A 156 -2.49 -10.46 -8.06
N ILE A 157 -2.73 -10.66 -6.78
CA ILE A 157 -3.87 -11.44 -6.31
C ILE A 157 -5.01 -10.49 -5.87
N THR A 158 -6.23 -10.98 -5.93
CA THR A 158 -7.42 -10.19 -5.59
C THR A 158 -8.01 -10.68 -4.28
N ALA A 159 -8.30 -9.76 -3.38
CA ALA A 159 -9.16 -9.99 -2.23
C ALA A 159 -10.51 -9.31 -2.49
N ALA A 160 -11.59 -10.02 -2.19
CA ALA A 160 -12.93 -9.47 -2.27
C ALA A 160 -13.63 -9.57 -0.91
N ASP A 161 -14.49 -8.61 -0.59
CA ASP A 161 -15.35 -8.69 0.59
C ASP A 161 -16.81 -8.99 0.23
N PRO A 162 -17.66 -9.33 1.21
CA PRO A 162 -19.09 -9.57 0.95
C PRO A 162 -19.84 -8.36 0.39
N GLY A 163 -19.31 -7.15 0.53
CA GLY A 163 -19.87 -5.91 -0.02
C GLY A 163 -19.54 -5.71 -1.51
N GLY A 164 -18.70 -6.59 -2.08
CA GLY A 164 -18.28 -6.53 -3.49
C GLY A 164 -17.06 -5.67 -3.75
N LEU A 165 -16.40 -5.12 -2.72
CA LEU A 165 -15.12 -4.44 -2.90
C LEU A 165 -14.06 -5.46 -3.31
N GLU A 166 -13.38 -5.21 -4.43
CA GLU A 166 -12.21 -5.95 -4.89
C GLU A 166 -10.96 -5.09 -4.77
N VAL A 167 -9.92 -5.66 -4.15
CA VAL A 167 -8.62 -5.02 -3.98
C VAL A 167 -7.55 -5.93 -4.53
N HIS A 168 -6.78 -5.43 -5.50
CA HIS A 168 -5.59 -6.11 -6.02
C HIS A 168 -4.39 -5.78 -5.13
N TYR A 169 -3.60 -6.78 -4.78
CA TYR A 169 -2.38 -6.59 -4.00
C TYR A 169 -1.27 -7.54 -4.46
N ALA A 170 -0.03 -7.12 -4.27
CA ALA A 170 1.12 -7.90 -4.70
C ALA A 170 1.09 -9.31 -4.11
N CYS A 171 1.36 -10.32 -4.90
CA CYS A 171 1.55 -11.66 -4.37
C CYS A 171 2.73 -11.69 -3.40
N ARG A 172 2.74 -12.66 -2.48
CA ARG A 172 3.72 -12.72 -1.39
C ARG A 172 5.16 -12.75 -1.91
N GLU A 173 5.41 -13.55 -2.92
CA GLU A 173 6.73 -13.74 -3.52
C GLU A 173 7.27 -12.44 -4.12
N ASP A 174 6.43 -11.71 -4.84
CA ASP A 174 6.80 -10.43 -5.45
C ASP A 174 7.03 -9.35 -4.39
N LEU A 175 6.20 -9.32 -3.35
CA LEU A 175 6.39 -8.40 -2.23
C LEU A 175 7.72 -8.65 -1.51
N ILE A 176 8.09 -9.91 -1.30
CA ILE A 176 9.40 -10.28 -0.73
C ILE A 176 10.54 -9.82 -1.65
N ARG A 177 10.43 -10.06 -2.97
CA ARG A 177 11.42 -9.61 -3.95
C ARG A 177 11.58 -8.10 -3.96
N MET A 178 10.49 -7.34 -3.93
CA MET A 178 10.51 -5.87 -3.87
C MET A 178 11.24 -5.39 -2.62
N ARG A 179 10.91 -5.93 -1.45
CA ARG A 179 11.54 -5.57 -0.17
C ARG A 179 13.04 -5.86 -0.17
N ARG A 180 13.45 -7.03 -0.68
CA ARG A 180 14.86 -7.39 -0.79
C ARG A 180 15.63 -6.49 -1.76
N ALA A 181 14.99 -6.05 -2.84
CA ALA A 181 15.61 -5.13 -3.80
C ALA A 181 15.81 -3.72 -3.23
N ILE A 182 14.89 -3.23 -2.39
CA ILE A 182 15.03 -1.96 -1.67
C ILE A 182 16.11 -2.09 -0.60
N GLY A 183 16.12 -3.20 0.17
CA GLY A 183 17.22 -3.61 1.04
C GLY A 183 17.42 -2.79 2.32
N ARG A 184 16.48 -1.90 2.69
CA ARG A 184 16.57 -1.21 3.98
C ARG A 184 16.39 -2.23 5.13
N PRO A 185 16.96 -2.01 6.33
CA PRO A 185 16.84 -2.94 7.45
C PRO A 185 15.38 -3.36 7.72
N LYS A 186 14.45 -2.40 7.73
CA LYS A 186 13.00 -2.69 7.89
C LYS A 186 12.43 -3.57 6.77
N ASP A 187 12.87 -3.39 5.54
CA ASP A 187 12.39 -4.18 4.39
C ASP A 187 12.88 -5.63 4.48
N LEU A 188 14.13 -5.83 4.86
CA LEU A 188 14.71 -7.17 5.04
C LEU A 188 14.03 -7.93 6.20
N ARG A 189 13.75 -7.27 7.32
CA ARG A 189 13.01 -7.83 8.45
C ARG A 189 11.58 -8.24 8.04
N ARG A 190 10.87 -7.36 7.35
CA ARG A 190 9.50 -7.61 6.83
C ARG A 190 9.47 -8.73 5.78
N ALA A 191 10.51 -8.86 4.95
CA ALA A 191 10.64 -9.97 4.01
C ALA A 191 10.80 -11.29 4.75
N ALA A 192 11.67 -11.36 5.77
CA ALA A 192 11.88 -12.54 6.59
C ALA A 192 10.60 -12.98 7.34
N GLU A 193 9.80 -12.02 7.86
CA GLU A 193 8.50 -12.31 8.50
C GLU A 193 7.54 -13.02 7.52
N LEU A 194 7.44 -12.52 6.29
CA LEU A 194 6.57 -13.13 5.28
C LEU A 194 7.03 -14.54 4.88
N GLU A 195 8.33 -14.78 4.76
CA GLU A 195 8.90 -16.10 4.48
C GLU A 195 8.61 -17.10 5.60
N ALA A 196 8.79 -16.70 6.85
CA ALA A 196 8.47 -17.53 8.01
C ALA A 196 6.98 -17.91 8.05
N GLY A 197 6.07 -16.96 7.75
CA GLY A 197 4.64 -17.21 7.67
C GLY A 197 4.25 -18.23 6.59
N GLN A 198 4.95 -18.24 5.46
CA GLN A 198 4.73 -19.20 4.38
C GLN A 198 5.07 -20.63 4.86
N SER A 199 6.21 -20.81 5.47
CA SER A 199 6.67 -22.13 5.95
C SER A 199 5.71 -22.77 6.97
N VAL A 200 5.06 -21.96 7.81
CA VAL A 200 4.05 -22.45 8.77
C VAL A 200 2.77 -22.87 8.06
N MET A 201 2.35 -22.16 7.03
CA MET A 201 1.13 -22.51 6.27
C MET A 201 1.31 -23.76 5.42
N GLU A 202 2.47 -23.96 4.81
CA GLU A 202 2.78 -25.17 4.03
C GLU A 202 2.81 -26.41 4.91
N LYS A 203 3.42 -26.34 6.10
CA LYS A 203 3.41 -27.45 7.07
C LYS A 203 1.99 -27.85 7.52
N ARG A 204 1.08 -26.87 7.68
CA ARG A 204 -0.32 -27.14 8.07
C ARG A 204 -1.17 -27.72 6.94
N ARG A 205 -0.77 -27.63 5.66
CA ARG A 205 -1.46 -28.25 4.53
C ARG A 205 -1.03 -29.68 4.29
N GLN A 206 0.10 -30.10 4.85
CA GLN A 206 0.67 -31.44 4.70
C GLN A 206 0.30 -32.37 5.87
N THR A 207 -0.36 -31.86 6.89
CA THR A 207 -0.94 -32.59 8.03
C THR A 207 -2.45 -32.63 7.95
#